data_2172a7700addc10feb4fcb53488bc28c
#
_entry.id   2172a7700addc10feb4fcb53488bc28c
#
_cell.length_a   1.000
_cell.length_b   1.000
_cell.length_c   1.000
_cell.angle_alpha   90.00
_cell.angle_beta   90.00
_cell.angle_gamma   90.00
#
_symmetry.space_group_name_H-M   'P 1'
#
loop_
_entity.id
_entity.type
_entity.pdbx_description
1 polymer ?
#
loop_
_entity_poly.entity_id
_entity_poly.type
_entity_poly.pdbx_seq_one_letter_code
_entity_poly.pdbx_strand_id
1 'polypeptide(L)'
;MAETRKKNGTGKKNSTAKKSNTVSNPNTSKKQMEQQIEEDNREVRLEVILLVILAFSIFLMIANFGKCGKVGDAISGFLFGVIGFAEYIFPVYLFISSAFVISNLGNKKVRNEVIYIGVVLMIISMISQMIFTTDYLSVKQLYLDGYKEHMGGGIICGGLFFIFRNTIGIVGVTLVIILGALVMFVLITGISVIDTFKNLINSFYREEEYEEPEQELSLIHI
;
A
#
# COMPACT_ATOMS: atom_id res chain seq x y z
N MET A 1 -34.76 34.91 -73.31
CA MET A 1 -34.07 36.13 -73.77
C MET A 1 -32.84 36.32 -72.94
N ALA A 2 -31.72 36.11 -73.56
CA ALA A 2 -30.48 36.86 -73.54
C ALA A 2 -29.70 36.80 -72.24
N GLU A 3 -28.63 36.02 -72.25
CA GLU A 3 -27.25 36.27 -72.67
C GLU A 3 -26.57 37.42 -71.91
N THR A 4 -25.48 37.17 -71.20
CA THR A 4 -24.09 37.33 -71.62
C THR A 4 -23.17 37.05 -70.43
N ARG A 5 -22.33 36.14 -70.37
CA ARG A 5 -20.89 35.96 -70.79
C ARG A 5 -19.94 37.13 -70.43
N LYS A 6 -18.98 36.88 -69.55
CA LYS A 6 -17.53 37.10 -69.63
C LYS A 6 -16.88 37.17 -68.24
N LYS A 7 -15.86 36.57 -67.99
CA LYS A 7 -14.47 36.31 -68.37
C LYS A 7 -13.51 36.48 -67.22
N ASN A 8 -12.75 35.46 -66.98
CA ASN A 8 -11.36 35.42 -66.52
C ASN A 8 -10.76 36.57 -65.71
N GLY A 9 -10.18 36.16 -64.59
CA GLY A 9 -9.19 36.90 -63.86
C GLY A 9 -8.35 35.99 -62.97
N THR A 10 -7.31 35.40 -63.58
CA THR A 10 -6.19 34.71 -62.88
C THR A 10 -5.55 35.67 -61.88
N GLY A 11 -5.71 35.40 -60.59
CA GLY A 11 -5.00 36.09 -59.50
C GLY A 11 -4.17 35.09 -58.74
N LYS A 12 -2.95 34.88 -59.17
CA LYS A 12 -1.88 34.13 -58.48
C LYS A 12 -1.51 34.86 -57.21
N LYS A 13 -2.08 34.45 -56.06
CA LYS A 13 -1.61 34.91 -54.77
C LYS A 13 -0.48 33.98 -54.26
N ASN A 14 0.71 34.49 -54.36
CA ASN A 14 1.91 34.01 -53.66
C ASN A 14 1.61 34.04 -52.16
N SER A 15 1.42 32.86 -51.58
CA SER A 15 1.48 32.72 -50.13
C SER A 15 2.94 32.70 -49.72
N THR A 16 3.44 33.83 -49.36
CA THR A 16 4.72 33.99 -48.65
C THR A 16 4.62 33.24 -47.33
N ALA A 17 5.22 32.08 -47.26
CA ALA A 17 5.40 31.35 -46.01
C ALA A 17 6.23 32.22 -45.08
N LYS A 18 5.54 32.81 -44.11
CA LYS A 18 6.16 33.52 -43.00
C LYS A 18 6.87 32.50 -42.10
N LYS A 19 8.14 32.28 -42.37
CA LYS A 19 9.05 31.57 -41.49
C LYS A 19 9.10 32.34 -40.17
N SER A 20 8.33 31.90 -39.19
CA SER A 20 8.47 32.38 -37.84
C SER A 20 9.80 31.89 -37.31
N ASN A 21 10.82 32.69 -37.42
CA ASN A 21 12.04 32.55 -36.65
C ASN A 21 11.64 32.82 -35.19
N THR A 22 11.28 31.75 -34.47
CA THR A 22 11.21 31.78 -33.02
C THR A 22 12.66 31.89 -32.57
N VAL A 23 13.11 33.09 -32.34
CA VAL A 23 14.37 33.35 -31.64
C VAL A 23 14.18 32.87 -30.23
N SER A 24 14.56 31.61 -29.98
CA SER A 24 14.58 31.05 -28.63
C SER A 24 15.61 31.85 -27.81
N ASN A 25 15.10 32.52 -26.79
CA ASN A 25 15.91 33.30 -25.87
C ASN A 25 16.98 32.38 -25.26
N PRO A 26 18.29 32.65 -25.43
CA PRO A 26 19.36 31.77 -24.96
C PRO A 26 19.31 31.50 -23.45
N ASN A 27 18.68 32.35 -22.67
CA ASN A 27 18.46 32.14 -21.23
C ASN A 27 17.35 31.10 -20.95
N THR A 28 16.37 30.92 -21.86
CA THR A 28 15.32 29.93 -21.70
C THR A 28 15.86 28.54 -22.03
N SER A 29 16.71 28.42 -23.08
CA SER A 29 17.37 27.16 -23.43
C SER A 29 18.33 26.67 -22.35
N LYS A 30 19.10 27.58 -21.72
CA LYS A 30 19.98 27.23 -20.59
C LYS A 30 19.19 26.71 -19.40
N LYS A 31 18.12 27.40 -18.99
CA LYS A 31 17.26 26.95 -17.88
C LYS A 31 16.61 25.60 -18.15
N GLN A 32 16.16 25.35 -19.38
CA GLN A 32 15.59 24.05 -19.74
C GLN A 32 16.63 22.93 -19.72
N MET A 33 17.85 23.18 -20.15
CA MET A 33 18.94 22.22 -20.11
C MET A 33 19.38 21.94 -18.65
N GLU A 34 19.48 22.94 -17.80
CA GLU A 34 19.77 22.77 -16.38
C GLU A 34 18.68 21.95 -15.67
N GLN A 35 17.41 22.21 -15.97
CA GLN A 35 16.29 21.44 -15.43
C GLN A 35 16.30 19.98 -15.88
N GLN A 36 16.61 19.69 -17.16
CA GLN A 36 16.76 18.34 -17.66
C GLN A 36 17.90 17.58 -16.99
N ILE A 37 19.06 18.23 -16.79
CA ILE A 37 20.20 17.64 -16.10
C ILE A 37 19.84 17.35 -14.61
N GLU A 38 19.09 18.24 -13.98
CA GLU A 38 18.63 18.02 -12.60
C GLU A 38 17.60 16.87 -12.49
N GLU A 39 16.70 16.75 -13.46
CA GLU A 39 15.74 15.65 -13.53
C GLU A 39 16.44 14.32 -13.78
N ASP A 40 17.33 14.23 -14.76
CA ASP A 40 18.10 13.01 -15.06
C ASP A 40 18.96 12.58 -13.84
N ASN A 41 19.64 13.52 -13.19
CA ASN A 41 20.39 13.23 -11.97
C ASN A 41 19.51 12.75 -10.81
N ARG A 42 18.28 13.25 -10.72
CA ARG A 42 17.33 12.81 -9.71
C ARG A 42 16.83 11.39 -9.99
N GLU A 43 16.52 11.08 -11.23
CA GLU A 43 16.07 9.72 -11.62
C GLU A 43 17.16 8.68 -11.34
N VAL A 44 18.39 8.92 -11.80
CA VAL A 44 19.53 8.02 -11.51
C VAL A 44 19.75 7.85 -10.00
N ARG A 45 19.63 8.93 -9.23
CA ARG A 45 19.74 8.86 -7.76
C ARG A 45 18.67 8.00 -7.14
N LEU A 46 17.42 8.10 -7.61
CA LEU A 46 16.30 7.30 -7.10
C LEU A 46 16.46 5.82 -7.45
N GLU A 47 16.95 5.50 -8.65
CA GLU A 47 17.28 4.13 -9.05
C GLU A 47 18.38 3.53 -8.16
N VAL A 48 19.44 4.28 -7.90
CA VAL A 48 20.53 3.85 -7.01
C VAL A 48 20.01 3.61 -5.59
N ILE A 49 19.15 4.50 -5.06
CA ILE A 49 18.54 4.33 -3.75
C ILE A 49 17.69 3.04 -3.74
N LEU A 50 16.89 2.79 -4.78
CA LEU A 50 16.06 1.60 -4.88
C LEU A 50 16.91 0.30 -4.91
N LEU A 51 18.02 0.31 -5.64
CA LEU A 51 18.95 -0.82 -5.66
C LEU A 51 19.61 -1.08 -4.29
N VAL A 52 19.97 -0.01 -3.57
CA VAL A 52 20.50 -0.13 -2.21
C VAL A 52 19.45 -0.71 -1.26
N ILE A 53 18.21 -0.23 -1.35
CA ILE A 53 17.09 -0.77 -0.54
C ILE A 53 16.83 -2.24 -0.88
N LEU A 54 16.87 -2.61 -2.16
CA LEU A 54 16.72 -3.99 -2.61
C LEU A 54 17.82 -4.89 -2.00
N ALA A 55 19.08 -4.46 -2.10
CA ALA A 55 20.19 -5.21 -1.54
C ALA A 55 20.06 -5.37 -0.01
N PHE A 56 19.66 -4.31 0.68
CA PHE A 56 19.40 -4.32 2.12
C PHE A 56 18.23 -5.22 2.50
N SER A 57 17.13 -5.17 1.73
CA SER A 57 15.97 -6.03 1.92
C SER A 57 16.31 -7.52 1.75
N ILE A 58 17.08 -7.87 0.72
CA ILE A 58 17.56 -9.25 0.51
C ILE A 58 18.48 -9.67 1.67
N PHE A 59 19.38 -8.78 2.10
CA PHE A 59 20.25 -9.05 3.25
C PHE A 59 19.43 -9.33 4.52
N LEU A 60 18.45 -8.51 4.85
CA LEU A 60 17.55 -8.73 6.00
C LEU A 60 16.77 -10.04 5.86
N MET A 61 16.24 -10.33 4.68
CA MET A 61 15.52 -11.57 4.44
C MET A 61 16.39 -12.81 4.71
N ILE A 62 17.67 -12.80 4.27
CA ILE A 62 18.59 -13.91 4.53
C ILE A 62 19.01 -13.95 6.01
N ALA A 63 19.16 -12.77 6.64
CA ALA A 63 19.51 -12.65 8.05
C ALA A 63 18.42 -13.21 8.97
N ASN A 64 17.13 -13.00 8.63
CA ASN A 64 15.99 -13.55 9.39
C ASN A 64 15.96 -15.09 9.44
N PHE A 65 16.67 -15.75 8.51
CA PHE A 65 16.84 -17.21 8.51
C PHE A 65 18.18 -17.68 9.12
N GLY A 66 18.92 -16.78 9.79
CA GLY A 66 20.17 -17.11 10.48
C GLY A 66 21.34 -17.49 9.55
N LYS A 67 21.31 -17.04 8.28
CA LYS A 67 22.33 -17.40 7.27
C LYS A 67 23.35 -16.29 6.99
N CYS A 68 23.26 -15.16 7.67
CA CYS A 68 24.16 -14.01 7.48
C CYS A 68 25.28 -13.88 8.54
N GLY A 69 25.51 -14.95 9.33
CA GLY A 69 26.50 -14.98 10.38
C GLY A 69 26.21 -14.00 11.52
N LYS A 70 27.19 -13.80 12.42
CA LYS A 70 27.00 -13.04 13.66
C LYS A 70 26.45 -11.62 13.48
N VAL A 71 26.82 -10.95 12.41
CA VAL A 71 26.34 -9.58 12.12
C VAL A 71 24.90 -9.60 11.67
N GLY A 72 24.54 -10.52 10.77
CA GLY A 72 23.15 -10.69 10.33
C GLY A 72 22.24 -11.09 11.48
N ASP A 73 22.67 -12.04 12.30
CA ASP A 73 21.91 -12.50 13.47
C ASP A 73 21.69 -11.38 14.48
N ALA A 74 22.69 -10.51 14.70
CA ALA A 74 22.55 -9.36 15.60
C ALA A 74 21.56 -8.32 15.05
N ILE A 75 21.62 -8.01 13.74
CA ILE A 75 20.72 -7.06 13.10
C ILE A 75 19.28 -7.59 13.08
N SER A 76 19.11 -8.84 12.65
CA SER A 76 17.80 -9.51 12.62
C SER A 76 17.21 -9.60 14.03
N GLY A 77 17.98 -10.11 14.99
CA GLY A 77 17.51 -10.17 16.39
C GLY A 77 17.12 -8.80 16.95
N PHE A 78 17.91 -7.75 16.66
CA PHE A 78 17.56 -6.38 17.05
C PHE A 78 16.20 -5.95 16.45
N LEU A 79 15.98 -6.20 15.17
CA LEU A 79 14.73 -5.84 14.50
C LEU A 79 13.54 -6.66 15.03
N PHE A 80 13.73 -7.97 15.26
CA PHE A 80 12.72 -8.79 15.95
C PHE A 80 12.42 -8.29 17.36
N GLY A 81 13.43 -7.86 18.10
CA GLY A 81 13.26 -7.26 19.41
C GLY A 81 12.43 -5.96 19.38
N VAL A 82 12.52 -5.19 18.31
CA VAL A 82 11.83 -3.90 18.15
C VAL A 82 10.44 -4.06 17.52
N ILE A 83 10.36 -4.76 16.37
CA ILE A 83 9.14 -4.85 15.53
C ILE A 83 8.36 -6.13 15.84
N GLY A 84 9.04 -7.17 16.34
CA GLY A 84 8.45 -8.48 16.63
C GLY A 84 8.22 -9.29 15.36
N PHE A 85 7.21 -10.15 15.38
CA PHE A 85 6.91 -11.13 14.32
C PHE A 85 6.74 -10.51 12.92
N ALA A 86 6.35 -9.24 12.81
CA ALA A 86 6.25 -8.55 11.52
C ALA A 86 7.59 -8.45 10.79
N GLU A 87 8.74 -8.65 11.48
CA GLU A 87 10.07 -8.63 10.87
C GLU A 87 10.23 -9.69 9.77
N TYR A 88 9.55 -10.82 9.84
CA TYR A 88 9.58 -11.80 8.75
C TYR A 88 9.06 -11.25 7.42
N ILE A 89 8.09 -10.36 7.48
CA ILE A 89 7.44 -9.77 6.29
C ILE A 89 8.07 -8.41 5.96
N PHE A 90 8.69 -7.76 6.96
CA PHE A 90 9.21 -6.41 6.87
C PHE A 90 10.20 -6.17 5.71
N PRO A 91 11.19 -7.07 5.40
CA PRO A 91 12.09 -6.86 4.29
C PRO A 91 11.37 -6.75 2.94
N VAL A 92 10.39 -7.62 2.72
CA VAL A 92 9.57 -7.61 1.48
C VAL A 92 8.73 -6.34 1.41
N TYR A 93 8.10 -5.98 2.51
CA TYR A 93 7.34 -4.74 2.64
C TYR A 93 8.23 -3.51 2.39
N LEU A 94 9.43 -3.47 2.96
CA LEU A 94 10.39 -2.37 2.80
C LEU A 94 10.73 -2.13 1.33
N PHE A 95 11.02 -3.19 0.58
CA PHE A 95 11.33 -3.08 -0.85
C PHE A 95 10.11 -2.64 -1.67
N ILE A 96 8.98 -3.33 -1.52
CA ILE A 96 7.76 -3.04 -2.29
C ILE A 96 7.26 -1.61 -2.01
N SER A 97 7.22 -1.21 -0.74
CA SER A 97 6.77 0.13 -0.35
C SER A 97 7.68 1.22 -0.90
N SER A 98 9.00 1.01 -0.87
CA SER A 98 9.98 1.94 -1.41
C SER A 98 9.85 2.08 -2.93
N ALA A 99 9.71 0.96 -3.65
CA ALA A 99 9.49 0.95 -5.10
C ALA A 99 8.19 1.69 -5.47
N PHE A 100 7.10 1.43 -4.75
CA PHE A 100 5.82 2.11 -4.97
C PHE A 100 5.90 3.62 -4.73
N VAL A 101 6.53 4.04 -3.64
CA VAL A 101 6.69 5.46 -3.30
C VAL A 101 7.58 6.17 -4.31
N ILE A 102 8.70 5.56 -4.71
CA ILE A 102 9.63 6.13 -5.69
C ILE A 102 8.97 6.23 -7.07
N SER A 103 8.26 5.21 -7.51
CA SER A 103 7.56 5.22 -8.81
C SER A 103 6.37 6.19 -8.86
N ASN A 104 5.85 6.62 -7.71
CA ASN A 104 4.69 7.49 -7.60
C ASN A 104 4.97 8.72 -6.73
N LEU A 105 6.15 9.33 -6.92
CA LEU A 105 6.54 10.52 -6.17
C LEU A 105 5.50 11.64 -6.28
N GLY A 106 5.04 12.14 -5.12
CA GLY A 106 4.02 13.19 -5.02
C GLY A 106 2.57 12.67 -4.94
N ASN A 107 2.31 11.40 -5.19
CA ASN A 107 0.97 10.83 -5.08
C ASN A 107 0.65 10.49 -3.61
N LYS A 108 -0.19 11.33 -2.99
CA LYS A 108 -0.62 11.14 -1.59
C LYS A 108 -1.39 9.83 -1.37
N LYS A 109 -2.13 9.35 -2.39
CA LYS A 109 -2.89 8.11 -2.28
C LYS A 109 -1.97 6.92 -2.10
N VAL A 110 -0.94 6.78 -2.93
CA VAL A 110 0.05 5.70 -2.84
C VAL A 110 0.75 5.71 -1.48
N ARG A 111 1.14 6.90 -0.98
CA ARG A 111 1.76 7.01 0.34
C ARG A 111 0.84 6.53 1.46
N ASN A 112 -0.45 6.85 1.38
CA ASN A 112 -1.41 6.38 2.37
C ASN A 112 -1.60 4.86 2.30
N GLU A 113 -1.66 4.26 1.11
CA GLU A 113 -1.76 2.80 0.94
C GLU A 113 -0.54 2.08 1.56
N VAL A 114 0.66 2.61 1.35
CA VAL A 114 1.88 2.08 2.01
C VAL A 114 1.76 2.16 3.53
N ILE A 115 1.29 3.28 4.08
CA ILE A 115 1.08 3.42 5.52
C ILE A 115 0.05 2.41 6.03
N TYR A 116 -1.05 2.19 5.31
CA TYR A 116 -2.08 1.22 5.70
C TYR A 116 -1.53 -0.20 5.79
N ILE A 117 -0.72 -0.62 4.82
CA ILE A 117 -0.05 -1.92 4.85
C ILE A 117 0.90 -2.02 6.05
N GLY A 118 1.64 -0.95 6.36
CA GLY A 118 2.49 -0.89 7.56
C GLY A 118 1.71 -1.06 8.86
N VAL A 119 0.52 -0.44 8.95
CA VAL A 119 -0.37 -0.62 10.12
C VAL A 119 -0.90 -2.07 10.21
N VAL A 120 -1.18 -2.72 9.08
CA VAL A 120 -1.55 -4.14 9.07
C VAL A 120 -0.43 -5.02 9.62
N LEU A 121 0.82 -4.74 9.28
CA LEU A 121 1.98 -5.45 9.86
C LEU A 121 2.07 -5.26 11.38
N MET A 122 1.77 -4.05 11.88
CA MET A 122 1.70 -3.80 13.31
C MET A 122 0.57 -4.61 13.98
N ILE A 123 -0.60 -4.71 13.35
CA ILE A 123 -1.71 -5.53 13.85
C ILE A 123 -1.31 -7.01 13.91
N ILE A 124 -0.62 -7.53 12.89
CA ILE A 124 -0.10 -8.91 12.87
C ILE A 124 0.87 -9.14 14.04
N SER A 125 1.77 -8.20 14.31
CA SER A 125 2.66 -8.27 15.48
C SER A 125 1.91 -8.21 16.80
N MET A 126 0.84 -7.43 16.91
CA MET A 126 -0.01 -7.40 18.12
C MET A 126 -0.75 -8.72 18.32
N ILE A 127 -1.22 -9.36 17.24
CA ILE A 127 -1.83 -10.71 17.29
C ILE A 127 -0.81 -11.73 17.75
N SER A 128 0.41 -11.68 17.19
CA SER A 128 1.51 -12.53 17.63
C SER A 128 1.79 -12.35 19.13
N GLN A 129 1.84 -11.10 19.62
CA GLN A 129 1.99 -10.83 21.05
C GLN A 129 0.87 -11.44 21.87
N MET A 130 -0.38 -11.37 21.42
CA MET A 130 -1.52 -11.94 22.12
C MET A 130 -1.42 -13.46 22.26
N ILE A 131 -0.89 -14.15 21.26
CA ILE A 131 -0.73 -15.62 21.25
C ILE A 131 0.43 -16.05 22.15
N PHE A 132 1.54 -15.30 22.14
CA PHE A 132 2.77 -15.64 22.86
C PHE A 132 2.95 -14.87 24.19
N THR A 133 1.88 -14.25 24.71
CA THR A 133 1.97 -13.46 25.93
C THR A 133 2.29 -14.31 27.15
N THR A 134 3.41 -14.04 27.80
CA THR A 134 3.68 -14.43 29.17
C THR A 134 3.18 -13.36 30.16
N ASP A 135 2.71 -13.75 31.33
CA ASP A 135 2.00 -12.88 32.28
C ASP A 135 2.84 -11.73 32.90
N TYR A 136 4.14 -11.72 32.66
CA TYR A 136 5.07 -10.75 33.24
C TYR A 136 5.77 -9.95 32.16
N LEU A 137 5.40 -8.67 31.97
CA LEU A 137 5.95 -7.84 30.92
C LEU A 137 6.76 -6.66 31.47
N SER A 138 8.07 -6.89 31.52
CA SER A 138 9.06 -5.81 31.48
C SER A 138 9.38 -5.49 30.03
N VAL A 139 9.60 -4.21 29.67
CA VAL A 139 10.05 -3.77 28.33
C VAL A 139 11.30 -4.56 27.89
N LYS A 140 12.19 -4.87 28.87
CA LYS A 140 13.36 -5.72 28.62
C LYS A 140 12.98 -7.13 28.17
N GLN A 141 11.93 -7.68 28.73
CA GLN A 141 11.47 -9.04 28.40
C GLN A 141 10.81 -9.08 27.02
N LEU A 142 10.00 -8.08 26.67
CA LEU A 142 9.45 -7.92 25.31
C LEU A 142 10.54 -7.89 24.26
N TYR A 143 11.64 -7.15 24.51
CA TYR A 143 12.79 -7.13 23.63
C TYR A 143 13.49 -8.49 23.54
N LEU A 144 13.75 -9.14 24.67
CA LEU A 144 14.46 -10.41 24.73
C LEU A 144 13.68 -11.55 24.09
N ASP A 145 12.36 -11.57 24.24
CA ASP A 145 11.49 -12.57 23.61
C ASP A 145 11.50 -12.40 22.09
N GLY A 146 11.38 -11.16 21.59
CA GLY A 146 11.54 -10.85 20.17
C GLY A 146 12.94 -11.21 19.67
N TYR A 147 13.99 -10.78 20.37
CA TYR A 147 15.38 -11.00 19.99
C TYR A 147 15.79 -12.47 19.96
N LYS A 148 15.35 -13.29 20.92
CA LYS A 148 15.77 -14.69 21.08
C LYS A 148 14.82 -15.67 20.40
N GLU A 149 13.52 -15.48 20.60
CA GLU A 149 12.49 -16.42 20.17
C GLU A 149 11.93 -16.06 18.80
N HIS A 150 12.25 -14.85 18.27
CA HIS A 150 11.72 -14.30 17.01
C HIS A 150 10.19 -14.28 16.99
N MET A 151 9.56 -14.14 18.16
CA MET A 151 8.11 -14.20 18.37
C MET A 151 7.62 -12.96 19.12
N GLY A 152 6.30 -12.80 19.21
CA GLY A 152 5.70 -11.67 19.91
C GLY A 152 5.65 -10.38 19.09
N GLY A 153 5.30 -9.29 19.75
CA GLY A 153 5.13 -7.97 19.14
C GLY A 153 6.36 -7.06 19.19
N GLY A 154 7.47 -7.55 19.79
CA GLY A 154 8.63 -6.72 20.08
C GLY A 154 8.30 -5.57 21.05
N ILE A 155 9.18 -4.58 21.17
CA ILE A 155 8.95 -3.43 22.04
C ILE A 155 7.76 -2.59 21.57
N ILE A 156 7.64 -2.33 20.27
CA ILE A 156 6.66 -1.38 19.74
C ILE A 156 5.25 -1.97 19.86
N CYS A 157 4.98 -3.08 19.20
CA CYS A 157 3.63 -3.66 19.16
C CYS A 157 3.28 -4.40 20.46
N GLY A 158 4.27 -5.06 21.07
CA GLY A 158 4.11 -5.70 22.37
C GLY A 158 3.90 -4.69 23.48
N GLY A 159 4.63 -3.57 23.48
CA GLY A 159 4.42 -2.46 24.43
C GLY A 159 3.03 -1.84 24.29
N LEU A 160 2.59 -1.58 23.03
CA LEU A 160 1.25 -1.07 22.76
C LEU A 160 0.16 -2.05 23.19
N PHE A 161 0.32 -3.33 22.88
CA PHE A 161 -0.57 -4.41 23.34
C PHE A 161 -0.69 -4.42 24.86
N PHE A 162 0.44 -4.29 25.58
CA PHE A 162 0.47 -4.30 27.02
C PHE A 162 -0.23 -3.10 27.64
N ILE A 163 -0.03 -1.90 27.07
CA ILE A 163 -0.74 -0.69 27.53
C ILE A 163 -2.25 -0.90 27.41
N PHE A 164 -2.73 -1.38 26.28
CA PHE A 164 -4.15 -1.65 26.09
C PHE A 164 -4.67 -2.75 27.03
N ARG A 165 -3.92 -3.87 27.16
CA ARG A 165 -4.28 -4.97 28.06
C ARG A 165 -4.44 -4.49 29.50
N ASN A 166 -3.54 -3.63 29.97
CA ASN A 166 -3.59 -3.12 31.33
C ASN A 166 -4.72 -2.10 31.57
N THR A 167 -5.16 -1.42 30.50
CA THR A 167 -6.19 -0.37 30.58
C THR A 167 -7.59 -0.93 30.41
N ILE A 168 -7.81 -1.78 29.39
CA ILE A 168 -9.13 -2.28 28.98
C ILE A 168 -9.28 -3.80 29.08
N GLY A 169 -8.23 -4.48 29.57
CA GLY A 169 -8.20 -5.94 29.71
C GLY A 169 -8.04 -6.68 28.39
N ILE A 170 -7.87 -8.01 28.46
CA ILE A 170 -7.61 -8.86 27.27
C ILE A 170 -8.78 -8.84 26.28
N VAL A 171 -10.02 -8.86 26.78
CA VAL A 171 -11.22 -8.83 25.92
C VAL A 171 -11.30 -7.52 25.14
N GLY A 172 -11.00 -6.39 25.81
CA GLY A 172 -10.98 -5.09 25.16
C GLY A 172 -9.89 -4.98 24.09
N VAL A 173 -8.68 -5.49 24.35
CA VAL A 173 -7.59 -5.52 23.36
C VAL A 173 -7.98 -6.37 22.15
N THR A 174 -8.55 -7.55 22.37
CA THR A 174 -9.00 -8.43 21.27
C THR A 174 -10.01 -7.71 20.39
N LEU A 175 -10.96 -7.00 20.98
CA LEU A 175 -11.95 -6.22 20.24
C LEU A 175 -11.30 -5.08 19.46
N VAL A 176 -10.34 -4.36 20.04
CA VAL A 176 -9.59 -3.29 19.34
C VAL A 176 -8.80 -3.85 18.15
N ILE A 177 -8.16 -5.01 18.31
CA ILE A 177 -7.40 -5.66 17.22
C ILE A 177 -8.35 -6.05 16.08
N ILE A 178 -9.48 -6.68 16.37
CA ILE A 178 -10.48 -7.09 15.38
C ILE A 178 -11.04 -5.85 14.65
N LEU A 179 -11.43 -4.82 15.39
CA LEU A 179 -11.96 -3.59 14.83
C LEU A 179 -10.90 -2.88 13.96
N GLY A 180 -9.66 -2.81 14.44
CA GLY A 180 -8.54 -2.23 13.71
C GLY A 180 -8.26 -2.98 12.41
N ALA A 181 -8.27 -4.32 12.43
CA ALA A 181 -8.10 -5.14 11.24
C ALA A 181 -9.23 -4.91 10.22
N LEU A 182 -10.47 -4.83 10.69
CA LEU A 182 -11.64 -4.55 9.85
C LEU A 182 -11.57 -3.16 9.21
N VAL A 183 -11.20 -2.13 9.96
CA VAL A 183 -11.00 -0.78 9.45
C VAL A 183 -9.89 -0.76 8.39
N MET A 184 -8.75 -1.41 8.65
CA MET A 184 -7.66 -1.48 7.67
C MET A 184 -8.06 -2.24 6.41
N PHE A 185 -8.82 -3.33 6.54
CA PHE A 185 -9.37 -4.05 5.39
C PHE A 185 -10.21 -3.13 4.50
N VAL A 186 -11.11 -2.34 5.08
CA VAL A 186 -11.94 -1.36 4.35
C VAL A 186 -11.11 -0.29 3.67
N LEU A 187 -10.11 0.27 4.38
CA LEU A 187 -9.26 1.34 3.84
C LEU A 187 -8.38 0.87 2.67
N ILE A 188 -7.92 -0.38 2.70
CA ILE A 188 -7.09 -0.97 1.64
C ILE A 188 -7.93 -1.38 0.44
N THR A 189 -9.07 -2.06 0.68
CA THR A 189 -9.92 -2.58 -0.41
C THR A 189 -10.81 -1.50 -1.02
N GLY A 190 -11.10 -0.43 -0.28
CA GLY A 190 -12.09 0.59 -0.68
C GLY A 190 -13.53 0.06 -0.75
N ILE A 191 -13.77 -1.16 -0.26
CA ILE A 191 -15.10 -1.78 -0.26
C ILE A 191 -15.92 -1.16 0.87
N SER A 192 -17.10 -0.65 0.55
CA SER A 192 -18.05 -0.22 1.57
C SER A 192 -18.58 -1.44 2.34
N VAL A 193 -18.32 -1.48 3.65
CA VAL A 193 -18.87 -2.54 4.53
C VAL A 193 -20.38 -2.55 4.47
N ILE A 194 -20.99 -1.38 4.34
CA ILE A 194 -22.46 -1.22 4.26
C ILE A 194 -23.00 -1.92 3.03
N ASP A 195 -22.37 -1.74 1.88
CA ASP A 195 -22.82 -2.36 0.62
C ASP A 195 -22.60 -3.87 0.62
N THR A 196 -21.47 -4.32 1.19
CA THR A 196 -21.18 -5.76 1.38
C THR A 196 -22.21 -6.39 2.31
N PHE A 197 -22.55 -5.71 3.42
CA PHE A 197 -23.53 -6.21 4.37
C PHE A 197 -24.96 -6.23 3.79
N LYS A 198 -25.35 -5.20 3.02
CA LYS A 198 -26.61 -5.19 2.27
C LYS A 198 -26.71 -6.32 1.25
N ASN A 199 -25.62 -6.55 0.50
CA ASN A 199 -25.59 -7.64 -0.47
C ASN A 199 -25.67 -9.01 0.21
N LEU A 200 -25.02 -9.18 1.36
CA LEU A 200 -25.11 -10.40 2.15
C LEU A 200 -26.52 -10.62 2.68
N ILE A 201 -27.13 -9.60 3.28
CA ILE A 201 -28.52 -9.67 3.75
C ILE A 201 -29.47 -9.99 2.60
N ASN A 202 -29.35 -9.29 1.46
CA ASN A 202 -30.17 -9.56 0.28
C ASN A 202 -29.97 -10.98 -0.29
N SER A 203 -28.79 -11.54 -0.15
CA SER A 203 -28.52 -12.92 -0.55
C SER A 203 -29.26 -13.92 0.35
N PHE A 204 -29.24 -13.71 1.67
CA PHE A 204 -29.99 -14.53 2.62
C PHE A 204 -31.52 -14.43 2.40
N TYR A 205 -32.06 -13.22 2.20
CA TYR A 205 -33.49 -13.05 1.93
C TYR A 205 -33.91 -13.62 0.58
N ARG A 206 -33.00 -13.69 -0.40
CA ARG A 206 -33.30 -14.29 -1.72
C ARG A 206 -33.34 -15.82 -1.67
N GLU A 207 -32.63 -16.47 -0.77
CA GLU A 207 -32.68 -17.93 -0.60
C GLU A 207 -33.99 -18.38 0.07
N GLU A 208 -34.58 -17.55 0.96
CA GLU A 208 -35.88 -17.85 1.57
C GLU A 208 -37.07 -17.72 0.60
N GLU A 209 -36.94 -16.91 -0.46
CA GLU A 209 -38.04 -16.70 -1.44
C GLU A 209 -38.13 -17.83 -2.50
N TYR A 210 -37.14 -18.74 -2.57
CA TYR A 210 -37.17 -19.90 -3.49
C TYR A 210 -37.67 -21.21 -2.86
N GLU A 211 -38.03 -21.23 -1.58
CA GLU A 211 -38.58 -22.43 -0.90
C GLU A 211 -40.11 -22.42 -0.73
N GLU A 212 -40.88 -21.62 -1.47
CA GLU A 212 -42.32 -21.89 -1.55
C GLU A 212 -42.58 -23.09 -2.47
N PRO A 213 -43.13 -24.19 -1.94
CA PRO A 213 -43.37 -25.38 -2.77
C PRO A 213 -44.57 -25.17 -3.69
N GLU A 214 -44.34 -25.38 -4.99
CA GLU A 214 -45.42 -25.60 -5.98
C GLU A 214 -46.21 -26.86 -5.62
N GLN A 215 -46.98 -26.88 -4.55
CA GLN A 215 -47.84 -28.02 -4.19
C GLN A 215 -49.34 -27.75 -4.08
N GLU A 216 -49.85 -26.60 -4.52
CA GLU A 216 -51.30 -26.38 -4.47
C GLU A 216 -52.02 -26.23 -5.80
N LEU A 217 -51.40 -26.51 -6.96
CA LEU A 217 -52.04 -26.36 -8.27
C LEU A 217 -52.49 -27.65 -8.96
N SER A 218 -52.42 -28.81 -8.28
CA SER A 218 -52.85 -30.10 -8.88
C SER A 218 -54.18 -30.62 -8.36
N LEU A 219 -54.96 -29.88 -7.57
CA LEU A 219 -56.23 -30.38 -6.97
C LEU A 219 -57.51 -29.72 -7.50
N ILE A 220 -57.43 -28.93 -8.60
CA ILE A 220 -58.65 -28.32 -9.19
C ILE A 220 -58.86 -28.79 -10.64
N HIS A 221 -58.55 -30.06 -10.96
CA HIS A 221 -59.02 -30.69 -12.21
C HIS A 221 -59.42 -32.14 -11.93
N ILE A 222 -60.55 -32.33 -11.27
CA ILE A 222 -61.45 -33.50 -11.44
C ILE A 222 -62.90 -32.99 -11.37
#